data_52f8eba0a482819d32d53b7d7793a260
#
_entry.id   52f8eba0a482819d32d53b7d7793a260
#
_cell.length_a   1.000
_cell.length_b   1.000
_cell.length_c   1.000
_cell.angle_alpha   90.00
_cell.angle_beta   90.00
_cell.angle_gamma   90.00
#
_symmetry.space_group_name_H-M   'P 1'
#
loop_
_entity.id
_entity.type
_entity.pdbx_description
1 polymer ?
#
loop_
_entity_poly.entity_id
_entity_poly.type
_entity_poly.pdbx_seq_one_letter_code
_entity_poly.pdbx_strand_id
1 'polypeptide(L)'
;LDAAGVVGGALPGAYSASLPVVASGSFGGGTGYSVNDTVTFSSQSLSSNKGNGTDLVFTLRAQDIVNQTPFTLSTISEGAIMNSSGSEIAGGALSNGSQDNIRWEVTAVNTSSGVFSLAVRRGDDTNNQKSVLEVFNNMSLDPLATNYIESVIGNSYYGNIENDAGDYYIQQQGSYVNRSRYIYVSNVATPTPQYFDNAGNAKPQFTGSLPVISSGSFSSAIGSLFPGTAPAQFNENISTSNVQGISALDYTASINLLTNKDDYQFNVLSAPGLISEFHPSQVNLLVTTAEARQDCLSIIDLRGYGSTVGNV
;
A
#
# COMPACT_ATOMS: atom_id res chain seq x y z
N LEU A 1 -10.33 3.73 -35.39
CA LEU A 1 -10.58 2.79 -34.30
C LEU A 1 -11.94 3.13 -33.72
N ASP A 2 -12.83 2.15 -33.62
CA ASP A 2 -14.10 2.29 -32.90
C ASP A 2 -13.89 2.18 -31.38
N ALA A 3 -14.95 2.20 -30.61
CA ALA A 3 -14.90 2.05 -29.16
C ALA A 3 -14.29 0.72 -28.67
N ALA A 4 -14.08 -0.24 -29.57
CA ALA A 4 -13.39 -1.50 -29.31
C ALA A 4 -11.93 -1.48 -29.82
N GLY A 5 -11.45 -0.34 -30.30
CA GLY A 5 -10.09 -0.18 -30.79
C GLY A 5 -9.90 -0.54 -32.26
N VAL A 6 -10.98 -0.72 -33.02
CA VAL A 6 -10.95 -1.06 -34.46
C VAL A 6 -11.12 0.20 -35.29
N VAL A 7 -10.30 0.39 -36.34
CA VAL A 7 -10.43 1.52 -37.26
C VAL A 7 -11.62 1.29 -38.14
N GLY A 8 -12.71 1.99 -37.93
CA GLY A 8 -13.88 2.04 -38.79
C GLY A 8 -13.97 3.36 -39.54
N GLY A 9 -13.80 3.33 -40.87
CA GLY A 9 -14.10 4.44 -41.72
C GLY A 9 -13.09 5.60 -41.78
N ALA A 10 -13.29 6.52 -42.72
CA ALA A 10 -12.46 7.69 -42.91
C ALA A 10 -12.55 8.62 -41.69
N LEU A 11 -11.45 8.88 -41.10
CA LEU A 11 -11.31 9.63 -39.86
C LEU A 11 -11.02 11.09 -40.15
N PRO A 12 -11.87 12.04 -39.80
CA PRO A 12 -11.53 13.45 -39.86
C PRO A 12 -11.02 13.89 -38.50
N GLY A 13 -9.76 14.30 -38.39
CA GLY A 13 -9.22 14.97 -37.22
C GLY A 13 -8.45 14.09 -36.25
N ALA A 14 -7.77 14.73 -35.33
CA ALA A 14 -6.91 14.08 -34.33
C ALA A 14 -7.69 13.11 -33.42
N TYR A 15 -7.34 11.84 -33.50
CA TYR A 15 -7.82 10.83 -32.58
C TYR A 15 -6.95 10.76 -31.35
N SER A 16 -7.49 11.06 -30.21
CA SER A 16 -6.95 10.58 -28.98
C SER A 16 -7.60 9.23 -28.67
N ALA A 17 -7.05 8.14 -29.17
CA ALA A 17 -7.35 6.83 -28.65
C ALA A 17 -6.41 6.63 -27.45
N SER A 18 -6.94 6.60 -26.24
CA SER A 18 -6.26 5.93 -25.16
C SER A 18 -6.30 4.46 -25.51
N LEU A 19 -5.22 3.96 -26.07
CA LEU A 19 -4.98 2.52 -26.12
C LEU A 19 -4.44 2.17 -24.74
N PRO A 20 -5.20 1.50 -23.87
CA PRO A 20 -4.54 0.82 -22.78
C PRO A 20 -3.55 -0.14 -23.42
N VAL A 21 -2.27 0.08 -23.23
CA VAL A 21 -1.26 -0.89 -23.59
C VAL A 21 -1.40 -2.02 -22.56
N VAL A 22 -2.53 -2.72 -22.68
CA VAL A 22 -2.76 -3.92 -21.91
C VAL A 22 -1.92 -4.99 -22.58
N ALA A 23 -1.00 -5.52 -21.84
CA ALA A 23 -0.14 -6.60 -22.25
C ALA A 23 -0.90 -7.93 -22.45
N SER A 24 -2.11 -7.93 -22.95
CA SER A 24 -2.85 -9.16 -23.22
C SER A 24 -3.86 -9.00 -24.33
N GLY A 25 -3.48 -9.45 -25.46
CA GLY A 25 -4.30 -9.62 -26.63
C GLY A 25 -3.43 -10.06 -27.78
N SER A 26 -4.01 -10.42 -28.90
CA SER A 26 -3.34 -10.82 -30.13
C SER A 26 -2.30 -9.84 -30.70
N PHE A 27 -2.14 -8.71 -30.04
CA PHE A 27 -1.13 -7.69 -30.30
C PHE A 27 -0.21 -7.59 -29.10
N GLY A 28 0.59 -8.60 -28.84
CA GLY A 28 1.48 -8.69 -27.68
C GLY A 28 1.96 -7.34 -27.20
N GLY A 29 1.39 -6.84 -26.11
CA GLY A 29 1.85 -5.65 -25.44
C GLY A 29 3.30 -5.91 -25.03
N GLY A 30 4.24 -5.17 -25.59
CA GLY A 30 5.65 -5.26 -25.22
C GLY A 30 5.85 -4.67 -23.84
N THR A 31 6.88 -5.13 -23.14
CA THR A 31 7.39 -4.48 -21.94
C THR A 31 8.48 -3.48 -22.29
N GLY A 32 8.66 -2.47 -21.45
CA GLY A 32 9.76 -1.50 -21.60
C GLY A 32 9.42 -0.25 -22.40
N TYR A 33 8.15 0.04 -22.60
CA TYR A 33 7.72 1.31 -23.18
C TYR A 33 7.89 2.46 -22.20
N SER A 34 8.39 3.58 -22.72
CA SER A 34 8.55 4.84 -22.01
C SER A 34 7.63 5.91 -22.60
N VAL A 35 7.36 6.95 -21.82
CA VAL A 35 6.67 8.16 -22.33
C VAL A 35 7.46 8.71 -23.50
N ASN A 36 6.77 9.05 -24.59
CA ASN A 36 7.27 9.50 -25.89
C ASN A 36 7.80 8.38 -26.81
N ASP A 37 7.77 7.12 -26.42
CA ASP A 37 7.98 6.04 -27.38
C ASP A 37 6.89 6.04 -28.45
N THR A 38 7.21 5.55 -29.63
CA THR A 38 6.27 5.49 -30.75
C THR A 38 5.92 4.04 -31.08
N VAL A 39 4.63 3.78 -31.19
CA VAL A 39 4.09 2.50 -31.69
C VAL A 39 3.61 2.74 -33.13
N THR A 40 4.23 2.04 -34.08
CA THR A 40 3.90 2.18 -35.52
C THR A 40 3.17 0.94 -36.00
N PHE A 41 1.97 1.14 -36.55
CA PHE A 41 1.23 0.11 -37.27
C PHE A 41 1.43 0.36 -38.75
N SER A 42 2.06 -0.59 -39.46
CA SER A 42 2.27 -0.42 -40.89
C SER A 42 0.94 -0.42 -41.63
N SER A 43 0.83 0.41 -42.66
CA SER A 43 -0.35 0.49 -43.49
C SER A 43 -0.70 -0.87 -44.13
N GLN A 44 0.30 -1.73 -44.36
CA GLN A 44 0.09 -3.09 -44.85
C GLN A 44 -0.60 -4.03 -43.81
N SER A 45 -0.42 -3.79 -42.52
CA SER A 45 -1.04 -4.56 -41.46
C SER A 45 -2.49 -4.13 -41.17
N LEU A 46 -2.87 -2.90 -41.56
CA LEU A 46 -4.17 -2.31 -41.26
C LEU A 46 -5.20 -2.50 -42.37
N SER A 47 -4.81 -3.01 -43.53
CA SER A 47 -5.66 -3.11 -44.70
C SER A 47 -5.65 -4.50 -45.30
N SER A 48 -6.79 -5.15 -45.31
CA SER A 48 -7.05 -6.31 -46.16
C SER A 48 -7.17 -5.94 -47.64
N ASN A 49 -7.35 -4.67 -47.96
CA ASN A 49 -7.35 -4.11 -49.31
C ASN A 49 -6.21 -3.09 -49.41
N LYS A 50 -5.24 -3.41 -50.23
CA LYS A 50 -4.02 -2.66 -50.54
C LYS A 50 -4.31 -1.17 -50.85
N GLY A 51 -4.49 -0.38 -49.83
CA GLY A 51 -4.57 1.07 -49.95
C GLY A 51 -3.18 1.69 -49.77
N ASN A 52 -2.88 2.76 -50.53
CA ASN A 52 -1.68 3.60 -50.34
C ASN A 52 -1.79 4.46 -49.08
N GLY A 53 -2.08 3.85 -47.94
CA GLY A 53 -2.16 4.55 -46.64
C GLY A 53 -0.77 4.78 -46.07
N THR A 54 -0.63 5.84 -45.31
CA THR A 54 0.56 6.06 -44.44
C THR A 54 0.45 5.21 -43.20
N ASP A 55 1.59 4.83 -42.64
CA ASP A 55 1.65 4.11 -41.36
C ASP A 55 0.96 4.92 -40.27
N LEU A 56 0.27 4.21 -39.38
CA LEU A 56 -0.36 4.81 -38.20
C LEU A 56 0.63 4.80 -37.06
N VAL A 57 1.05 5.99 -36.63
CA VAL A 57 2.05 6.16 -35.57
C VAL A 57 1.38 6.80 -34.36
N PHE A 58 1.50 6.14 -33.20
CA PHE A 58 1.06 6.66 -31.91
C PHE A 58 2.28 6.99 -31.06
N THR A 59 2.32 8.17 -30.50
CA THR A 59 3.29 8.51 -29.45
C THR A 59 2.66 8.23 -28.10
N LEU A 60 3.32 7.40 -27.30
CA LEU A 60 2.83 7.02 -25.98
C LEU A 60 2.95 8.18 -24.99
N ARG A 61 1.88 8.48 -24.30
CA ARG A 61 1.81 9.47 -23.23
C ARG A 61 1.84 8.75 -21.87
N ALA A 62 2.10 9.48 -20.80
CA ALA A 62 2.08 8.92 -19.44
C ALA A 62 0.75 8.19 -19.10
N GLN A 63 -0.37 8.65 -19.62
CA GLN A 63 -1.68 8.05 -19.45
C GLN A 63 -1.90 6.78 -20.28
N ASP A 64 -1.12 6.56 -21.32
CA ASP A 64 -1.21 5.39 -22.19
C ASP A 64 -0.33 4.24 -21.66
N ILE A 65 0.58 4.54 -20.75
CA ILE A 65 1.45 3.58 -20.07
C ILE A 65 0.80 3.25 -18.74
N VAL A 66 -0.03 2.24 -18.71
CA VAL A 66 -0.56 1.70 -17.46
C VAL A 66 0.54 0.86 -16.82
N ASN A 67 1.26 1.43 -15.87
CA ASN A 67 2.06 0.65 -14.94
C ASN A 67 1.09 -0.18 -14.09
N GLN A 68 0.83 -1.40 -14.53
CA GLN A 68 0.08 -2.33 -13.71
C GLN A 68 0.95 -2.66 -12.50
N THR A 69 0.51 -2.19 -11.35
CA THR A 69 1.09 -2.62 -10.07
C THR A 69 0.67 -4.08 -9.86
N PRO A 70 1.57 -5.05 -9.98
CA PRO A 70 1.18 -6.47 -9.96
C PRO A 70 0.67 -6.92 -8.59
N PHE A 71 1.08 -6.26 -7.53
CA PHE A 71 0.64 -6.48 -6.16
C PHE A 71 0.76 -5.19 -5.36
N THR A 72 0.05 -5.13 -4.26
CA THR A 72 0.12 -4.03 -3.30
C THR A 72 0.64 -4.55 -1.96
N LEU A 73 1.59 -3.82 -1.40
CA LEU A 73 2.11 -4.06 -0.06
C LEU A 73 1.58 -2.99 0.89
N SER A 74 1.21 -3.41 2.07
CA SER A 74 0.84 -2.51 3.17
C SER A 74 1.75 -2.74 4.36
N THR A 75 1.93 -1.72 5.19
CA THR A 75 2.67 -1.83 6.45
C THR A 75 1.79 -2.46 7.52
N ILE A 76 2.39 -3.29 8.39
CA ILE A 76 1.67 -3.92 9.52
C ILE A 76 1.27 -2.86 10.54
N SER A 77 2.17 -1.89 10.79
CA SER A 77 1.88 -0.71 11.62
C SER A 77 1.49 0.46 10.72
N GLU A 78 0.44 1.14 11.10
CA GLU A 78 -0.06 2.32 10.41
C GLU A 78 0.64 3.61 10.88
N GLY A 79 0.42 4.69 10.14
CA GLY A 79 0.84 6.04 10.47
C GLY A 79 2.23 6.42 9.99
N ALA A 80 2.63 7.63 10.35
CA ALA A 80 3.85 8.26 9.87
C ALA A 80 5.13 7.59 10.40
N ILE A 81 5.06 6.82 11.48
CA ILE A 81 6.24 6.14 12.06
C ILE A 81 6.76 5.07 11.10
N MET A 82 5.87 4.26 10.52
CA MET A 82 6.27 3.18 9.61
C MET A 82 6.17 3.57 8.15
N ASN A 83 5.31 4.50 7.80
CA ASN A 83 5.08 4.92 6.43
C ASN A 83 5.89 6.16 6.06
N SER A 84 6.36 6.19 4.82
CA SER A 84 7.03 7.34 4.24
C SER A 84 6.34 7.69 2.94
N SER A 85 5.67 8.83 2.88
CA SER A 85 5.00 9.31 1.67
C SER A 85 5.91 10.12 0.75
N GLY A 86 7.20 10.22 1.09
CA GLY A 86 8.18 10.98 0.35
C GLY A 86 8.57 10.35 -0.97
N SER A 87 8.90 11.18 -1.95
CA SER A 87 9.50 10.73 -3.20
C SER A 87 11.01 10.53 -3.05
N GLU A 88 11.57 9.70 -3.91
CA GLU A 88 13.03 9.56 -4.03
C GLU A 88 13.65 10.82 -4.64
N ILE A 89 14.70 11.31 -4.00
CA ILE A 89 15.55 12.40 -4.50
C ILE A 89 16.86 11.83 -5.06
N ALA A 90 17.74 12.71 -5.51
CA ALA A 90 19.03 12.31 -6.07
C ALA A 90 19.79 11.37 -5.10
N GLY A 91 20.33 10.28 -5.62
CA GLY A 91 20.99 9.23 -4.84
C GLY A 91 20.04 8.20 -4.21
N GLY A 92 18.73 8.30 -4.48
CA GLY A 92 17.73 7.35 -4.01
C GLY A 92 17.34 7.50 -2.54
N ALA A 93 17.68 8.63 -1.90
CA ALA A 93 17.16 8.93 -0.57
C ALA A 93 15.69 9.35 -0.64
N LEU A 94 14.89 8.97 0.35
CA LEU A 94 13.52 9.47 0.49
C LEU A 94 13.51 10.86 1.10
N SER A 95 12.69 11.77 0.57
CA SER A 95 12.64 13.18 1.01
C SER A 95 12.23 13.33 2.49
N ASN A 96 11.46 12.40 3.01
CA ASN A 96 11.04 12.32 4.41
C ASN A 96 11.41 10.98 5.06
N GLY A 97 12.48 10.35 4.57
CA GLY A 97 13.01 9.12 5.12
C GLY A 97 13.61 9.32 6.50
N SER A 98 13.37 8.38 7.41
CA SER A 98 13.93 8.36 8.76
C SER A 98 14.34 6.94 9.16
N GLN A 99 15.04 6.81 10.27
CA GLN A 99 15.36 5.50 10.85
C GLN A 99 14.13 4.75 11.34
N ASP A 100 13.02 5.45 11.55
CA ASP A 100 11.79 4.92 12.13
C ASP A 100 10.77 4.49 11.08
N ASN A 101 11.00 4.85 9.81
CA ASN A 101 10.15 4.41 8.71
C ASN A 101 10.87 3.46 7.75
N ILE A 102 10.10 2.83 6.86
CA ILE A 102 10.59 1.82 5.94
C ILE A 102 10.29 2.19 4.49
N ARG A 103 11.02 1.54 3.58
CA ARG A 103 10.82 1.60 2.14
C ARG A 103 10.95 0.21 1.52
N TRP A 104 10.49 0.06 0.32
CA TRP A 104 10.55 -1.18 -0.44
C TRP A 104 11.50 -1.07 -1.63
N GLU A 105 12.05 -2.20 -2.06
CA GLU A 105 12.86 -2.33 -3.28
C GLU A 105 12.60 -3.69 -3.93
N VAL A 106 12.27 -3.69 -5.23
CA VAL A 106 12.32 -4.88 -6.07
C VAL A 106 13.77 -5.03 -6.55
N THR A 107 14.47 -6.02 -6.02
CA THR A 107 15.93 -6.16 -6.20
C THR A 107 16.30 -6.97 -7.43
N ALA A 108 15.45 -7.91 -7.83
CA ALA A 108 15.67 -8.77 -8.99
C ALA A 108 14.35 -9.24 -9.58
N VAL A 109 14.33 -9.43 -10.90
CA VAL A 109 13.19 -9.99 -11.64
C VAL A 109 13.75 -10.95 -12.69
N ASN A 110 13.19 -12.16 -12.75
CA ASN A 110 13.53 -13.15 -13.74
C ASN A 110 12.28 -13.60 -14.49
N THR A 111 12.07 -13.03 -15.66
CA THR A 111 10.90 -13.33 -16.52
C THR A 111 10.95 -14.73 -17.10
N SER A 112 12.14 -15.35 -17.23
CA SER A 112 12.25 -16.71 -17.72
C SER A 112 11.76 -17.75 -16.70
N SER A 113 11.88 -17.45 -15.41
CA SER A 113 11.44 -18.35 -14.33
C SER A 113 10.20 -17.87 -13.59
N GLY A 114 9.68 -16.68 -13.92
CA GLY A 114 8.46 -16.13 -13.30
C GLY A 114 8.64 -15.72 -11.85
N VAL A 115 9.87 -15.39 -11.44
CA VAL A 115 10.16 -15.04 -10.05
C VAL A 115 10.81 -13.67 -9.92
N PHE A 116 10.65 -13.08 -8.74
CA PHE A 116 11.27 -11.81 -8.38
C PHE A 116 11.69 -11.80 -6.91
N SER A 117 12.48 -10.81 -6.53
CA SER A 117 12.95 -10.62 -5.16
C SER A 117 12.64 -9.21 -4.67
N LEU A 118 12.29 -9.10 -3.41
CA LEU A 118 11.92 -7.88 -2.73
C LEU A 118 12.77 -7.70 -1.48
N ALA A 119 13.16 -6.46 -1.19
CA ALA A 119 13.77 -6.08 0.06
C ALA A 119 12.94 -4.99 0.77
N VAL A 120 12.87 -5.08 2.07
CA VAL A 120 12.41 -4.00 2.96
C VAL A 120 13.65 -3.31 3.49
N ARG A 121 13.72 -1.99 3.35
CA ARG A 121 14.87 -1.17 3.70
C ARG A 121 14.47 -0.10 4.70
N ARG A 122 15.45 0.45 5.43
CA ARG A 122 15.22 1.64 6.26
C ARG A 122 14.90 2.84 5.38
N GLY A 123 14.03 3.70 5.89
CA GLY A 123 13.58 4.89 5.16
C GLY A 123 14.67 5.94 4.95
N ASP A 124 15.66 6.00 5.84
CA ASP A 124 16.76 6.98 5.80
C ASP A 124 17.98 6.50 4.98
N ASP A 125 17.90 5.35 4.35
CA ASP A 125 19.01 4.83 3.56
C ASP A 125 19.09 5.46 2.15
N THR A 126 20.16 5.15 1.43
CA THR A 126 20.38 5.59 0.06
C THR A 126 20.74 4.42 -0.85
N ASN A 127 20.69 4.60 -2.17
CA ASN A 127 21.08 3.56 -3.11
C ASN A 127 22.56 3.15 -2.99
N ASN A 128 23.42 4.06 -2.54
CA ASN A 128 24.85 3.78 -2.33
C ASN A 128 25.13 3.14 -0.96
N GLN A 129 24.25 3.34 0.00
CA GLN A 129 24.39 2.81 1.37
C GLN A 129 23.04 2.26 1.83
N LYS A 130 22.74 1.04 1.36
CA LYS A 130 21.48 0.36 1.66
C LYS A 130 21.51 -0.25 3.06
N SER A 131 20.45 0.01 3.82
CA SER A 131 20.21 -0.62 5.12
C SER A 131 18.99 -1.56 4.98
N VAL A 132 19.29 -2.83 4.70
CA VAL A 132 18.26 -3.85 4.47
C VAL A 132 17.78 -4.43 5.79
N LEU A 133 16.47 -4.46 5.99
CA LEU A 133 15.79 -5.01 7.16
C LEU A 133 15.34 -6.45 6.91
N GLU A 134 14.72 -6.70 5.76
CA GLU A 134 14.24 -8.03 5.34
C GLU A 134 14.47 -8.23 3.84
N VAL A 135 14.66 -9.48 3.44
CA VAL A 135 14.78 -9.88 2.03
C VAL A 135 13.93 -11.10 1.77
N PHE A 136 13.14 -11.04 0.70
CA PHE A 136 12.34 -12.13 0.19
C PHE A 136 12.80 -12.47 -1.23
N ASN A 137 13.36 -13.65 -1.40
CA ASN A 137 13.96 -14.07 -2.67
C ASN A 137 13.06 -15.03 -3.44
N ASN A 138 13.13 -14.95 -4.77
CA ASN A 138 12.49 -15.90 -5.68
C ASN A 138 10.99 -16.11 -5.45
N MET A 139 10.27 -15.04 -5.16
CA MET A 139 8.81 -15.08 -5.02
C MET A 139 8.13 -15.16 -6.38
N SER A 140 6.97 -15.79 -6.41
CA SER A 140 6.09 -15.92 -7.59
C SER A 140 4.75 -15.23 -7.38
N LEU A 141 4.10 -14.83 -8.47
CA LEU A 141 2.70 -14.40 -8.48
C LEU A 141 1.73 -15.56 -8.84
N ASP A 142 2.25 -16.79 -8.94
CA ASP A 142 1.42 -17.97 -9.14
C ASP A 142 0.84 -18.45 -7.80
N PRO A 143 -0.50 -18.39 -7.61
CA PRO A 143 -1.14 -18.82 -6.36
C PRO A 143 -0.93 -20.31 -6.04
N LEU A 144 -0.59 -21.13 -7.03
CA LEU A 144 -0.35 -22.56 -6.86
C LEU A 144 1.12 -22.88 -6.54
N ALA A 145 2.01 -21.91 -6.65
CA ALA A 145 3.42 -22.09 -6.36
C ALA A 145 3.70 -22.06 -4.85
N THR A 146 4.64 -22.88 -4.40
CA THR A 146 5.07 -22.91 -2.99
C THR A 146 5.74 -21.61 -2.53
N ASN A 147 6.27 -20.84 -3.46
CA ASN A 147 6.91 -19.54 -3.27
C ASN A 147 5.97 -18.38 -3.66
N TYR A 148 4.66 -18.59 -3.59
CA TYR A 148 3.67 -17.53 -3.81
C TYR A 148 3.88 -16.36 -2.85
N ILE A 149 3.80 -15.14 -3.36
CA ILE A 149 4.13 -13.92 -2.60
C ILE A 149 3.38 -13.84 -1.26
N GLU A 150 2.07 -14.14 -1.25
CA GLU A 150 1.29 -14.10 -0.01
C GLU A 150 1.70 -15.20 0.98
N SER A 151 2.15 -16.36 0.50
CA SER A 151 2.64 -17.42 1.37
C SER A 151 4.03 -17.12 1.93
N VAL A 152 4.83 -16.34 1.23
CA VAL A 152 6.21 -16.00 1.61
C VAL A 152 6.26 -14.79 2.55
N ILE A 153 5.50 -13.74 2.27
CA ILE A 153 5.45 -12.52 3.08
C ILE A 153 4.37 -12.63 4.16
N GLY A 154 3.19 -13.09 3.78
CA GLY A 154 1.95 -13.07 4.54
C GLY A 154 0.94 -12.08 3.97
N ASN A 155 -0.34 -12.35 4.20
CA ASN A 155 -1.44 -11.44 3.84
C ASN A 155 -2.42 -11.26 4.99
N SER A 156 -2.02 -11.66 6.20
CA SER A 156 -2.88 -11.57 7.38
C SER A 156 -2.84 -10.16 7.97
N TYR A 157 -4.00 -9.62 8.23
CA TYR A 157 -4.16 -8.33 8.91
C TYR A 157 -5.42 -8.33 9.77
N TYR A 158 -5.48 -7.44 10.72
CA TYR A 158 -6.69 -7.20 11.49
C TYR A 158 -7.54 -6.16 10.75
N GLY A 159 -8.80 -6.49 10.52
CA GLY A 159 -9.78 -5.56 9.95
C GLY A 159 -10.12 -4.43 10.93
N ASN A 160 -11.04 -3.57 10.50
CA ASN A 160 -11.61 -2.58 11.41
C ASN A 160 -12.35 -3.26 12.55
N ILE A 161 -12.47 -2.54 13.67
CA ILE A 161 -13.31 -3.00 14.76
C ILE A 161 -14.76 -2.98 14.30
N GLU A 162 -15.37 -4.15 14.27
CA GLU A 162 -16.76 -4.36 13.89
C GLU A 162 -17.67 -4.23 15.11
N ASN A 163 -18.93 -3.85 14.87
CA ASN A 163 -19.96 -3.76 15.88
C ASN A 163 -21.20 -4.53 15.42
N ASP A 164 -21.51 -5.60 16.11
CA ASP A 164 -22.75 -6.35 15.90
C ASP A 164 -23.64 -6.24 17.13
N ALA A 165 -24.74 -5.49 17.01
CA ALA A 165 -25.73 -5.27 18.06
C ALA A 165 -25.19 -4.74 19.41
N GLY A 166 -24.04 -4.09 19.41
CA GLY A 166 -23.35 -3.55 20.61
C GLY A 166 -22.14 -4.37 21.05
N ASP A 167 -21.92 -5.52 20.47
CA ASP A 167 -20.73 -6.33 20.71
C ASP A 167 -19.63 -5.92 19.73
N TYR A 168 -18.52 -5.43 20.26
CA TYR A 168 -17.36 -5.02 19.48
C TYR A 168 -16.35 -6.15 19.36
N TYR A 169 -15.87 -6.42 18.17
CA TYR A 169 -14.88 -7.46 17.91
C TYR A 169 -13.92 -7.09 16.78
N ILE A 170 -12.76 -7.72 16.75
CA ILE A 170 -11.78 -7.63 15.68
C ILE A 170 -11.73 -8.95 14.93
N GLN A 171 -11.83 -8.89 13.61
CA GLN A 171 -11.69 -10.05 12.75
C GLN A 171 -10.33 -10.05 12.06
N GLN A 172 -9.59 -11.14 12.23
CA GLN A 172 -8.39 -11.37 11.44
C GLN A 172 -8.78 -11.80 10.04
N GLN A 173 -8.21 -11.13 9.04
CA GLN A 173 -8.39 -11.41 7.63
C GLN A 173 -7.11 -11.94 7.02
N GLY A 174 -7.21 -12.51 5.80
CA GLY A 174 -6.09 -13.13 5.11
C GLY A 174 -5.93 -14.62 5.40
N SER A 175 -5.33 -15.34 4.45
CA SER A 175 -5.18 -16.81 4.50
C SER A 175 -3.79 -17.26 4.93
N TYR A 176 -2.80 -16.37 4.84
CA TYR A 176 -1.40 -16.65 5.11
C TYR A 176 -0.90 -15.81 6.27
N VAL A 177 -0.32 -16.48 7.28
CA VAL A 177 0.28 -15.81 8.44
C VAL A 177 1.44 -14.93 7.99
N ASN A 178 1.52 -13.72 8.54
CA ASN A 178 2.63 -12.81 8.25
C ASN A 178 3.96 -13.37 8.78
N ARG A 179 4.92 -13.45 7.88
CA ARG A 179 6.31 -13.79 8.17
C ARG A 179 7.19 -12.56 8.24
N SER A 180 6.80 -11.50 7.51
CA SER A 180 7.41 -10.19 7.67
C SER A 180 6.99 -9.54 8.99
N ARG A 181 7.90 -8.76 9.58
CA ARG A 181 7.63 -7.93 10.76
C ARG A 181 7.12 -6.54 10.39
N TYR A 182 7.23 -6.16 9.12
CA TYR A 182 7.01 -4.79 8.66
C TYR A 182 5.86 -4.65 7.69
N ILE A 183 5.66 -5.65 6.83
CA ILE A 183 4.73 -5.56 5.69
C ILE A 183 3.85 -6.80 5.56
N TYR A 184 2.75 -6.64 4.85
CA TYR A 184 1.93 -7.75 4.37
C TYR A 184 1.46 -7.45 2.94
N VAL A 185 1.05 -8.49 2.22
CA VAL A 185 0.47 -8.36 0.87
C VAL A 185 -1.01 -8.06 1.01
N SER A 186 -1.44 -6.87 0.62
CA SER A 186 -2.84 -6.48 0.70
C SER A 186 -3.65 -6.88 -0.53
N ASN A 187 -2.99 -7.03 -1.68
CA ASN A 187 -3.65 -7.46 -2.92
C ASN A 187 -2.63 -7.95 -3.95
N VAL A 188 -3.01 -8.97 -4.74
CA VAL A 188 -2.31 -9.40 -5.94
C VAL A 188 -3.21 -9.14 -7.14
N ALA A 189 -2.91 -8.07 -7.89
CA ALA A 189 -3.75 -7.60 -8.99
C ALA A 189 -3.57 -8.43 -10.27
N THR A 190 -2.37 -8.95 -10.52
CA THR A 190 -2.05 -9.72 -11.74
C THR A 190 -1.46 -11.09 -11.39
N PRO A 191 -2.25 -12.02 -10.87
CA PRO A 191 -1.76 -13.38 -10.61
C PRO A 191 -1.34 -14.06 -11.91
N THR A 192 -0.34 -14.93 -11.82
CA THR A 192 0.24 -15.64 -12.98
C THR A 192 0.08 -17.17 -12.86
N PRO A 193 -1.17 -17.70 -12.82
CA PRO A 193 -1.40 -19.12 -12.58
C PRO A 193 -0.78 -19.97 -13.69
N GLN A 194 -0.01 -20.98 -13.26
CA GLN A 194 0.72 -21.85 -14.21
C GLN A 194 1.56 -21.02 -15.18
N TYR A 195 2.57 -20.36 -14.66
CA TYR A 195 3.44 -19.43 -15.41
C TYR A 195 4.00 -20.02 -16.71
N PHE A 196 4.23 -21.31 -16.75
CA PHE A 196 4.79 -22.01 -17.90
C PHE A 196 3.72 -22.70 -18.74
N ASP A 197 4.00 -22.84 -20.03
CA ASP A 197 3.24 -23.69 -20.93
C ASP A 197 3.64 -25.19 -20.77
N ASN A 198 2.98 -26.08 -21.53
CA ASN A 198 3.28 -27.52 -21.48
C ASN A 198 4.68 -27.89 -22.03
N ALA A 199 5.33 -26.97 -22.73
CA ALA A 199 6.69 -27.14 -23.24
C ALA A 199 7.75 -26.56 -22.28
N GLY A 200 7.33 -25.96 -21.16
CA GLY A 200 8.21 -25.35 -20.17
C GLY A 200 8.64 -23.92 -20.50
N ASN A 201 8.04 -23.28 -21.49
CA ASN A 201 8.32 -21.89 -21.80
C ASN A 201 7.41 -20.95 -20.98
N ALA A 202 7.95 -19.79 -20.59
CA ALA A 202 7.16 -18.75 -19.94
C ALA A 202 6.04 -18.27 -20.88
N LYS A 203 4.81 -18.21 -20.39
CA LYS A 203 3.68 -17.73 -21.16
C LYS A 203 3.81 -16.22 -21.40
N PRO A 204 3.79 -15.72 -22.65
CA PRO A 204 3.99 -14.30 -22.95
C PRO A 204 3.03 -13.37 -22.20
N GLN A 205 1.81 -13.81 -21.96
CA GLN A 205 0.79 -13.06 -21.23
C GLN A 205 1.16 -12.76 -19.76
N PHE A 206 2.06 -13.54 -19.16
CA PHE A 206 2.46 -13.38 -17.77
C PHE A 206 3.82 -12.69 -17.59
N THR A 207 4.67 -12.68 -18.62
CA THR A 207 5.98 -12.06 -18.52
C THR A 207 5.91 -10.56 -18.25
N GLY A 208 4.90 -9.87 -18.77
CA GLY A 208 4.61 -8.46 -18.50
C GLY A 208 3.89 -8.18 -17.17
N SER A 209 3.43 -9.23 -16.48
CA SER A 209 2.72 -9.09 -15.19
C SER A 209 3.66 -9.11 -13.98
N LEU A 210 4.94 -9.37 -14.17
CA LEU A 210 5.93 -9.31 -13.09
C LEU A 210 6.27 -7.86 -12.76
N PRO A 211 6.70 -7.59 -11.49
CA PRO A 211 7.13 -6.25 -11.11
C PRO A 211 8.39 -5.84 -11.88
N VAL A 212 8.64 -4.55 -11.97
CA VAL A 212 9.91 -4.03 -12.51
C VAL A 212 10.89 -3.75 -11.36
N ILE A 213 12.20 -3.83 -11.64
CA ILE A 213 13.24 -3.43 -10.68
C ILE A 213 13.07 -1.94 -10.38
N SER A 214 12.72 -1.64 -9.14
CA SER A 214 12.44 -0.28 -8.69
C SER A 214 12.46 -0.23 -7.16
N SER A 215 12.49 0.98 -6.62
CA SER A 215 12.36 1.21 -5.18
C SER A 215 11.42 2.38 -4.92
N GLY A 216 10.90 2.48 -3.71
CA GLY A 216 10.01 3.55 -3.36
C GLY A 216 9.60 3.54 -1.89
N SER A 217 8.73 4.51 -1.57
CA SER A 217 8.13 4.68 -0.26
C SER A 217 6.75 4.01 -0.18
N PHE A 218 6.23 3.87 1.04
CA PHE A 218 4.84 3.52 1.25
C PHE A 218 3.99 4.79 1.21
N SER A 219 2.94 4.80 0.38
CA SER A 219 1.95 5.88 0.36
C SER A 219 1.04 5.80 1.59
N SER A 220 0.34 6.90 1.88
CA SER A 220 -0.68 6.97 2.94
C SER A 220 -0.12 7.01 4.37
N ALA A 221 1.03 7.65 4.59
CA ALA A 221 1.35 8.12 5.92
C ALA A 221 0.24 9.08 6.36
N ILE A 222 -0.57 8.63 7.31
CA ILE A 222 -1.64 9.45 7.84
C ILE A 222 -1.05 10.34 8.93
N GLY A 223 -1.15 11.63 8.74
CA GLY A 223 -0.60 12.63 9.65
C GLY A 223 0.84 13.02 9.39
N SER A 224 1.33 13.94 10.17
CA SER A 224 2.68 14.45 10.12
C SER A 224 3.31 14.38 11.51
N LEU A 225 4.52 13.84 11.56
CA LEU A 225 5.31 13.86 12.80
C LEU A 225 5.62 15.29 13.26
N PHE A 226 5.68 16.22 12.31
CA PHE A 226 6.05 17.62 12.57
C PHE A 226 5.15 18.55 11.73
N PRO A 227 3.94 18.85 12.20
CA PRO A 227 3.14 19.86 11.55
C PRO A 227 3.73 21.24 11.81
N GLY A 228 4.26 21.88 10.79
CA GLY A 228 4.74 23.24 10.86
C GLY A 228 6.14 23.40 11.47
N THR A 229 6.41 24.59 12.00
CA THR A 229 7.73 25.04 12.46
C THR A 229 8.03 24.75 13.95
N ALA A 230 7.06 24.27 14.70
CA ALA A 230 7.22 23.90 16.10
C ALA A 230 6.97 22.40 16.28
N PRO A 231 7.80 21.68 17.04
CA PRO A 231 7.50 20.31 17.42
C PRO A 231 6.24 20.31 18.28
N ALA A 232 5.13 19.91 17.70
CA ALA A 232 3.91 19.69 18.45
C ALA A 232 4.07 18.45 19.33
N GLN A 233 3.55 18.49 20.54
CA GLN A 233 3.53 17.32 21.39
C GLN A 233 2.55 16.30 20.83
N PHE A 234 2.88 15.01 20.94
CA PHE A 234 2.05 13.93 20.40
C PHE A 234 0.59 14.01 20.87
N ASN A 235 0.37 14.26 22.14
CA ASN A 235 -0.95 14.36 22.74
C ASN A 235 -1.77 15.57 22.25
N GLU A 236 -1.13 16.67 21.83
CA GLU A 236 -1.83 17.83 21.27
C GLU A 236 -2.30 17.57 19.83
N ASN A 237 -1.70 16.61 19.16
CA ASN A 237 -1.96 16.29 17.76
C ASN A 237 -2.99 15.18 17.54
N ILE A 238 -3.47 14.53 18.59
CA ILE A 238 -4.51 13.50 18.49
C ILE A 238 -5.84 14.16 18.17
N SER A 239 -6.32 14.01 16.94
CA SER A 239 -7.56 14.63 16.45
C SER A 239 -8.36 13.64 15.60
N THR A 240 -9.51 14.08 15.10
CA THR A 240 -10.32 13.28 14.15
C THR A 240 -9.66 13.10 12.79
N SER A 241 -8.83 14.05 12.36
CA SER A 241 -8.07 13.97 11.11
C SER A 241 -6.74 13.26 11.27
N ASN A 242 -6.43 12.82 12.46
CA ASN A 242 -5.29 12.13 12.97
C ASN A 242 -3.93 12.81 12.83
N VAL A 243 -3.01 12.33 13.59
CA VAL A 243 -1.59 12.59 13.46
C VAL A 243 -0.84 11.33 13.87
N GLN A 244 0.22 10.97 13.17
CA GLN A 244 1.03 9.78 13.44
C GLN A 244 0.29 8.43 13.31
N GLY A 245 -0.79 8.40 12.55
CA GLY A 245 -1.55 7.19 12.29
C GLY A 245 -2.57 6.79 13.34
N ILE A 246 -2.69 7.53 14.45
CA ILE A 246 -3.66 7.27 15.50
C ILE A 246 -4.55 8.49 15.65
N SER A 247 -5.83 8.32 15.38
CA SER A 247 -6.85 9.38 15.53
C SER A 247 -7.63 9.24 16.83
N ALA A 248 -8.39 10.28 17.17
CA ALA A 248 -9.32 10.22 18.29
C ALA A 248 -10.39 9.12 18.09
N LEU A 249 -10.76 8.83 16.84
CA LEU A 249 -11.71 7.76 16.51
C LEU A 249 -11.14 6.37 16.75
N ASP A 250 -9.84 6.17 16.49
CA ASP A 250 -9.16 4.90 16.74
C ASP A 250 -9.12 4.59 18.24
N TYR A 251 -8.88 5.62 19.07
CA TYR A 251 -9.00 5.47 20.53
C TYR A 251 -10.42 5.12 20.94
N THR A 252 -11.42 5.77 20.35
CA THR A 252 -12.84 5.48 20.63
C THR A 252 -13.18 4.03 20.26
N ALA A 253 -12.76 3.57 19.10
CA ALA A 253 -12.97 2.20 18.64
C ALA A 253 -12.28 1.19 19.57
N SER A 254 -11.04 1.46 19.97
CA SER A 254 -10.27 0.59 20.86
C SER A 254 -10.87 0.51 22.27
N ILE A 255 -11.36 1.64 22.81
CA ILE A 255 -12.02 1.64 24.14
C ILE A 255 -13.35 0.89 24.06
N ASN A 256 -14.11 1.04 22.98
CA ASN A 256 -15.34 0.28 22.75
C ASN A 256 -15.09 -1.21 22.65
N LEU A 257 -14.01 -1.64 21.98
CA LEU A 257 -13.61 -3.04 21.93
C LEU A 257 -13.37 -3.62 23.34
N LEU A 258 -12.78 -2.83 24.23
CA LEU A 258 -12.52 -3.21 25.63
C LEU A 258 -13.77 -3.27 26.52
N THR A 259 -14.96 -2.91 26.03
CA THR A 259 -16.23 -3.12 26.76
C THR A 259 -16.59 -4.61 26.87
N ASN A 260 -16.11 -5.43 25.94
CA ASN A 260 -16.35 -6.86 25.94
C ASN A 260 -15.55 -7.54 27.09
N LYS A 261 -16.26 -7.99 28.13
CA LYS A 261 -15.67 -8.61 29.31
C LYS A 261 -15.28 -10.06 29.09
N ASP A 262 -15.88 -10.71 28.13
CA ASP A 262 -15.66 -12.13 27.87
C ASP A 262 -14.32 -12.35 27.16
N ASP A 263 -13.98 -11.46 26.24
CA ASP A 263 -12.74 -11.53 25.47
C ASP A 263 -11.56 -10.82 26.16
N TYR A 264 -11.83 -9.74 26.89
CA TYR A 264 -10.79 -8.89 27.48
C TYR A 264 -10.91 -8.80 28.99
N GLN A 265 -9.99 -9.41 29.74
CA GLN A 265 -9.92 -9.37 31.19
C GLN A 265 -8.72 -8.53 31.66
N PHE A 266 -8.98 -7.47 32.39
CA PHE A 266 -7.97 -6.57 32.94
C PHE A 266 -8.51 -5.83 34.18
N ASN A 267 -7.61 -5.37 35.04
CA ASN A 267 -7.97 -4.67 36.27
C ASN A 267 -7.72 -3.16 36.20
N VAL A 268 -6.93 -2.70 35.24
CA VAL A 268 -6.58 -1.30 35.04
C VAL A 268 -6.76 -0.92 33.58
N LEU A 269 -7.43 0.19 33.33
CA LEU A 269 -7.63 0.79 32.01
C LEU A 269 -6.95 2.15 31.99
N SER A 270 -5.95 2.30 31.13
CA SER A 270 -5.24 3.58 30.93
C SER A 270 -4.91 3.76 29.46
N ALA A 271 -5.03 4.98 28.99
CA ALA A 271 -4.64 5.36 27.64
C ALA A 271 -3.61 6.51 27.70
N PRO A 272 -2.31 6.20 27.81
CA PRO A 272 -1.26 7.20 27.86
C PRO A 272 -1.30 8.09 26.59
N GLY A 273 -1.19 9.40 26.80
CA GLY A 273 -1.31 10.39 25.70
C GLY A 273 -2.71 11.00 25.56
N LEU A 274 -3.75 10.39 26.12
CA LEU A 274 -5.06 11.02 26.25
C LEU A 274 -5.12 11.86 27.52
N ILE A 275 -5.38 13.14 27.35
CA ILE A 275 -5.46 14.13 28.43
C ILE A 275 -6.86 14.72 28.42
N SER A 276 -7.50 14.80 29.58
CA SER A 276 -8.88 15.29 29.71
C SER A 276 -9.05 16.72 29.18
N GLU A 277 -8.02 17.54 29.31
CA GLU A 277 -8.02 18.92 28.78
C GLU A 277 -8.15 18.98 27.26
N PHE A 278 -7.49 18.05 26.53
CA PHE A 278 -7.44 18.07 25.07
C PHE A 278 -8.37 17.02 24.42
N HIS A 279 -8.67 15.95 25.12
CA HIS A 279 -9.44 14.81 24.59
C HIS A 279 -10.60 14.40 25.52
N PRO A 280 -11.50 15.35 25.92
CA PRO A 280 -12.52 15.08 26.94
C PRO A 280 -13.46 13.94 26.54
N SER A 281 -13.77 13.78 25.26
CA SER A 281 -14.69 12.74 24.78
C SER A 281 -14.12 11.33 25.00
N GLN A 282 -12.86 11.12 24.66
CA GLN A 282 -12.18 9.83 24.81
C GLN A 282 -11.90 9.50 26.27
N VAL A 283 -11.53 10.49 27.08
CA VAL A 283 -11.32 10.32 28.52
C VAL A 283 -12.64 10.00 29.23
N ASN A 284 -13.74 10.69 28.89
CA ASN A 284 -15.06 10.35 29.42
C ASN A 284 -15.48 8.92 29.04
N LEU A 285 -15.15 8.48 27.81
CA LEU A 285 -15.43 7.11 27.38
C LEU A 285 -14.64 6.08 28.20
N LEU A 286 -13.37 6.35 28.54
CA LEU A 286 -12.57 5.50 29.43
C LEU A 286 -13.25 5.35 30.81
N VAL A 287 -13.73 6.45 31.39
CA VAL A 287 -14.40 6.46 32.69
C VAL A 287 -15.71 5.68 32.62
N THR A 288 -16.58 5.99 31.65
CA THR A 288 -17.87 5.31 31.50
C THR A 288 -17.73 3.83 31.18
N THR A 289 -16.69 3.44 30.45
CA THR A 289 -16.37 2.03 30.21
C THR A 289 -15.98 1.31 31.51
N ALA A 290 -15.14 1.93 32.33
CA ALA A 290 -14.76 1.35 33.63
C ALA A 290 -15.97 1.25 34.57
N GLU A 291 -16.84 2.27 34.59
CA GLU A 291 -18.08 2.26 35.37
C GLU A 291 -19.04 1.14 34.92
N ALA A 292 -19.21 0.97 33.63
CA ALA A 292 -20.06 -0.09 33.07
C ALA A 292 -19.50 -1.49 33.30
N ARG A 293 -18.18 -1.64 33.24
CA ARG A 293 -17.51 -2.92 33.45
C ARG A 293 -17.50 -3.35 34.90
N GLN A 294 -17.25 -2.45 35.84
CA GLN A 294 -17.16 -2.72 37.29
C GLN A 294 -16.10 -3.72 37.72
N ASP A 295 -15.18 -4.11 36.83
CA ASP A 295 -14.09 -5.06 37.06
C ASP A 295 -12.70 -4.42 36.89
N CYS A 296 -12.65 -3.13 36.55
CA CYS A 296 -11.41 -2.42 36.34
C CYS A 296 -11.46 -0.99 36.89
N LEU A 297 -10.27 -0.40 37.11
CA LEU A 297 -10.08 0.99 37.50
C LEU A 297 -9.54 1.79 36.29
N SER A 298 -10.18 2.92 35.96
CA SER A 298 -9.65 3.85 34.96
C SER A 298 -8.65 4.82 35.58
N ILE A 299 -7.46 4.94 34.95
CA ILE A 299 -6.44 5.93 35.29
C ILE A 299 -6.36 6.94 34.15
N ILE A 300 -6.59 8.21 34.45
CA ILE A 300 -6.66 9.28 33.47
C ILE A 300 -5.72 10.44 33.82
N ASP A 301 -5.21 11.10 32.79
CA ASP A 301 -4.44 12.33 32.89
C ASP A 301 -5.39 13.54 32.74
N LEU A 302 -5.36 14.45 33.71
CA LEU A 302 -6.26 15.59 33.72
C LEU A 302 -5.71 16.78 32.92
N ARG A 303 -4.39 17.04 33.01
CA ARG A 303 -3.72 18.21 32.47
C ARG A 303 -2.44 17.85 31.72
N GLY A 304 -2.08 18.70 30.76
CA GLY A 304 -0.82 18.60 30.03
C GLY A 304 0.40 18.84 30.92
N TYR A 305 1.55 18.39 30.43
CA TYR A 305 2.85 18.58 31.10
C TYR A 305 3.12 20.07 31.38
N GLY A 306 3.62 20.37 32.59
CA GLY A 306 3.90 21.75 33.02
C GLY A 306 2.74 22.48 33.67
N SER A 307 1.56 21.89 33.77
CA SER A 307 0.45 22.46 34.54
C SER A 307 0.75 22.45 36.04
N THR A 308 0.35 23.50 36.71
CA THR A 308 0.48 23.61 38.18
C THR A 308 -0.75 23.03 38.87
N VAL A 309 -0.56 22.57 40.14
CA VAL A 309 -1.64 21.99 40.94
C VAL A 309 -2.85 22.96 41.09
N GLY A 310 -2.61 24.27 41.01
CA GLY A 310 -3.67 25.26 41.06
C GLY A 310 -4.55 25.37 39.81
N ASN A 311 -4.17 24.68 38.73
CA ASN A 311 -4.91 24.65 37.46
C ASN A 311 -5.68 23.34 37.24
N VAL A 312 -5.63 22.43 38.19
CA VAL A 312 -6.31 21.12 38.14
C VAL A 312 -7.71 21.21 38.75
#